data_52f03a1de161be3a59a796e266c382d7
#
_entry.id   52f03a1de161be3a59a796e266c382d7
#
_cell.length_a   1.000
_cell.length_b   1.000
_cell.length_c   1.000
_cell.angle_alpha   90.00
_cell.angle_beta   90.00
_cell.angle_gamma   90.00
#
_symmetry.space_group_name_H-M   'P 1'
#
loop_
_entity.id
_entity.type
_entity.pdbx_description
1 polymer ?
#
loop_
_entity_poly.entity_id
_entity_poly.type
_entity_poly.pdbx_seq_one_letter_code
_entity_poly.pdbx_strand_id
1 'polypeptide(L)'
;MSKFIIYADEAWTHNSPPLNRYHNFFGGIFGEEKYIDKLSAELSKIKSNHNCPRIEIKWSNLDEKNFEMYKALIQCVSNHILSGRIRYRQMFKDRSYHYVGDRTGSDLDIQFKQYYQFLKHAFGFQYLNLAPSNQFHHIILRLDTHSSQQHKDKLNELIVSLPEIIDRYDIKFTVTYINSANNICLQVCDLLMGAAGYHGNQMSRRKVNGRRTITKKQKLKAEMCKFIYNILKNINNIDRGARAFNWFESTGINNDPANKFKHRLRIWKFIAYPYRKNKGWEKDNLDKQGLFVEDNFDEQIFYR
;
A
#
# COMPACT_ATOMS: atom_id res chain seq x y z
N MET A 1 24.03 -1.63 16.54
CA MET A 1 22.61 -2.04 16.36
C MET A 1 21.98 -1.13 15.32
N SER A 2 21.54 -1.65 14.22
CA SER A 2 20.83 -0.85 13.22
C SER A 2 19.34 -0.84 13.55
N LYS A 3 18.70 0.32 13.39
CA LYS A 3 17.29 0.52 13.69
C LYS A 3 16.53 0.88 12.44
N PHE A 4 15.49 0.11 12.14
CA PHE A 4 14.61 0.32 11.01
C PHE A 4 13.20 0.67 11.51
N ILE A 5 12.54 1.55 10.79
CA ILE A 5 11.16 1.93 11.06
C ILE A 5 10.31 1.53 9.86
N ILE A 6 9.17 0.93 10.16
CA ILE A 6 8.09 0.66 9.20
C ILE A 6 6.89 1.48 9.62
N TYR A 7 6.35 2.26 8.71
CA TYR A 7 5.01 2.78 8.81
C TYR A 7 4.13 1.98 7.88
N ALA A 8 3.10 1.37 8.40
CA ALA A 8 2.19 0.55 7.62
C ALA A 8 0.73 0.80 8.03
N ASP A 9 -0.14 0.78 7.03
CA ASP A 9 -1.57 1.04 7.16
C ASP A 9 -2.36 0.14 6.21
N GLU A 10 -3.67 0.09 6.37
CA GLU A 10 -4.58 -0.61 5.49
C GLU A 10 -5.60 0.34 4.85
N ALA A 11 -6.04 -0.01 3.66
CA ALA A 11 -7.07 0.73 2.94
C ALA A 11 -8.00 -0.22 2.18
N TRP A 12 -9.19 0.28 1.81
CA TRP A 12 -10.18 -0.49 1.04
C TRP A 12 -10.61 -1.79 1.74
N THR A 13 -10.60 -1.80 3.07
CA THR A 13 -10.92 -2.98 3.89
C THR A 13 -12.41 -3.29 3.89
N HIS A 14 -13.26 -2.28 3.73
CA HIS A 14 -14.70 -2.45 3.67
C HIS A 14 -15.16 -2.83 2.26
N ASN A 15 -15.89 -3.91 2.17
CA ASN A 15 -16.60 -4.29 0.96
C ASN A 15 -17.76 -3.35 0.73
N SER A 16 -17.56 -2.24 0.02
CA SER A 16 -18.69 -1.54 -0.58
C SER A 16 -19.35 -2.49 -1.58
N PRO A 17 -20.63 -2.83 -1.37
CA PRO A 17 -21.31 -3.80 -2.23
C PRO A 17 -21.38 -3.29 -3.67
N PRO A 18 -21.44 -4.18 -4.59
CA PRO A 18 -20.80 -5.47 -4.86
C PRO A 18 -19.51 -5.36 -5.67
N LEU A 19 -18.80 -4.26 -5.62
CA LEU A 19 -18.21 -3.65 -6.81
C LEU A 19 -16.69 -3.51 -6.76
N ASN A 20 -16.03 -3.74 -5.61
CA ASN A 20 -14.59 -3.62 -5.54
C ASN A 20 -13.93 -4.95 -5.85
N ARG A 21 -13.30 -5.07 -7.02
CA ARG A 21 -12.48 -6.24 -7.37
C ARG A 21 -11.26 -6.33 -6.47
N TYR A 22 -10.58 -5.22 -6.29
CA TYR A 22 -9.38 -5.14 -5.46
C TYR A 22 -9.72 -4.54 -4.12
N HIS A 23 -9.37 -5.23 -3.06
CA HIS A 23 -9.67 -4.81 -1.70
C HIS A 23 -8.61 -5.32 -0.71
N ASN A 24 -8.70 -4.90 0.55
CA ASN A 24 -7.73 -5.19 1.58
C ASN A 24 -6.32 -4.89 1.07
N PHE A 25 -6.07 -3.62 0.83
CA PHE A 25 -4.73 -3.12 0.57
C PHE A 25 -4.01 -2.93 1.89
N PHE A 26 -2.79 -3.42 1.95
CA PHE A 26 -1.84 -3.16 3.01
C PHE A 26 -0.64 -2.49 2.38
N GLY A 27 -0.22 -1.35 2.89
CA GLY A 27 0.89 -0.60 2.36
C GLY A 27 1.80 -0.10 3.45
N GLY A 28 3.09 -0.05 3.17
CA GLY A 28 4.05 0.47 4.14
C GLY A 28 5.30 1.02 3.51
N ILE A 29 5.80 2.09 4.09
CA ILE A 29 7.14 2.62 3.86
C ILE A 29 8.09 2.13 4.94
N PHE A 30 9.32 1.84 4.56
CA PHE A 30 10.29 1.23 5.43
C PHE A 30 11.71 1.71 5.10
N GLY A 31 12.50 1.98 6.13
CA GLY A 31 13.89 2.40 6.00
C GLY A 31 14.60 2.49 7.34
N GLU A 32 15.90 2.81 7.30
CA GLU A 32 16.63 3.15 8.53
C GLU A 32 16.02 4.39 9.21
N GLU A 33 15.98 4.41 10.53
CA GLU A 33 15.39 5.48 11.35
C GLU A 33 15.79 6.87 10.85
N LYS A 34 17.08 7.13 10.66
CA LYS A 34 17.59 8.44 10.19
C LYS A 34 16.99 8.93 8.87
N TYR A 35 16.67 8.00 7.94
CA TYR A 35 16.08 8.36 6.65
C TYR A 35 14.57 8.54 6.74
N ILE A 36 13.93 7.79 7.63
CA ILE A 36 12.50 7.95 7.94
C ILE A 36 12.27 9.30 8.64
N ASP A 37 13.10 9.66 9.60
CA ASP A 37 13.00 10.96 10.31
C ASP A 37 13.22 12.13 9.35
N LYS A 38 14.21 12.00 8.44
CA LYS A 38 14.43 12.99 7.39
C LYS A 38 13.22 13.13 6.48
N LEU A 39 12.64 12.01 6.01
CA LEU A 39 11.42 12.04 5.22
C LEU A 39 10.28 12.73 5.95
N SER A 40 10.04 12.38 7.23
CA SER A 40 8.98 12.97 8.04
C SER A 40 9.12 14.49 8.17
N ALA A 41 10.34 14.97 8.38
CA ALA A 41 10.63 16.40 8.45
C ALA A 41 10.38 17.12 7.12
N GLU A 42 10.82 16.53 5.99
CA GLU A 42 10.60 17.11 4.65
C GLU A 42 9.11 17.15 4.29
N LEU A 43 8.36 16.08 4.57
CA LEU A 43 6.92 16.03 4.35
C LEU A 43 6.18 17.08 5.19
N SER A 44 6.57 17.25 6.45
CA SER A 44 5.99 18.27 7.35
C SER A 44 6.28 19.69 6.84
N LYS A 45 7.47 19.93 6.32
CA LYS A 45 7.83 21.20 5.70
C LYS A 45 6.99 21.49 4.45
N ILE A 46 6.72 20.49 3.61
CA ILE A 46 5.84 20.63 2.44
C ILE A 46 4.44 21.07 2.88
N LYS A 47 3.85 20.43 3.90
CA LYS A 47 2.54 20.84 4.44
C LYS A 47 2.54 22.29 4.91
N SER A 48 3.59 22.70 5.60
CA SER A 48 3.72 24.08 6.10
C SER A 48 3.84 25.08 4.94
N ASN A 49 4.63 24.78 3.92
CA ASN A 49 4.82 25.62 2.75
C ASN A 49 3.52 25.83 1.93
N HIS A 50 2.61 24.87 1.99
CA HIS A 50 1.27 24.96 1.38
C HIS A 50 0.21 25.54 2.33
N ASN A 51 0.58 26.11 3.47
CA ASN A 51 -0.32 26.66 4.47
C ASN A 51 -1.33 25.63 5.05
N CYS A 52 -0.97 24.35 5.05
CA CYS A 52 -1.82 23.25 5.45
C CYS A 52 -1.25 22.38 6.60
N PRO A 53 -0.60 22.96 7.64
CA PRO A 53 0.14 22.18 8.63
C PRO A 53 -0.74 21.22 9.43
N ARG A 54 -2.03 21.57 9.63
CA ARG A 54 -2.97 20.80 10.45
C ARG A 54 -3.90 19.88 9.64
N ILE A 55 -3.88 19.95 8.31
CA ILE A 55 -4.75 19.11 7.48
C ILE A 55 -4.25 17.68 7.53
N GLU A 56 -5.12 16.75 7.88
CA GLU A 56 -4.86 15.33 7.74
C GLU A 56 -4.87 14.93 6.26
N ILE A 57 -3.79 14.31 5.81
CA ILE A 57 -3.65 13.83 4.44
C ILE A 57 -4.35 12.48 4.32
N LYS A 58 -5.47 12.45 3.59
CA LYS A 58 -6.22 11.22 3.27
C LYS A 58 -6.62 11.21 1.82
N TRP A 59 -6.63 10.02 1.22
CA TRP A 59 -7.13 9.85 -0.16
C TRP A 59 -8.56 10.36 -0.35
N SER A 60 -9.42 10.20 0.65
CA SER A 60 -10.80 10.72 0.64
C SER A 60 -10.87 12.24 0.53
N ASN A 61 -9.88 12.93 1.13
CA ASN A 61 -9.84 14.39 1.27
C ASN A 61 -9.21 15.10 0.06
N LEU A 62 -8.69 14.33 -0.91
CA LEU A 62 -8.11 14.92 -2.13
C LEU A 62 -9.14 15.77 -2.87
N ASP A 63 -8.82 17.03 -3.04
CA ASP A 63 -9.59 18.03 -3.76
C ASP A 63 -8.67 19.02 -4.50
N GLU A 64 -9.28 20.00 -5.18
CA GLU A 64 -8.55 20.98 -5.99
C GLU A 64 -7.61 21.87 -5.16
N LYS A 65 -8.00 22.18 -3.92
CA LYS A 65 -7.25 23.13 -3.06
C LYS A 65 -5.95 22.50 -2.55
N ASN A 66 -5.93 21.18 -2.37
CA ASN A 66 -4.78 20.46 -1.81
C ASN A 66 -4.02 19.60 -2.84
N PHE A 67 -4.44 19.61 -4.11
CA PHE A 67 -3.91 18.74 -5.16
C PHE A 67 -2.39 18.89 -5.35
N GLU A 68 -1.90 20.12 -5.48
CA GLU A 68 -0.47 20.38 -5.67
C GLU A 68 0.36 20.01 -4.43
N MET A 69 -0.17 20.21 -3.23
CA MET A 69 0.46 19.73 -2.01
C MET A 69 0.58 18.20 -2.01
N TYR A 70 -0.47 17.49 -2.40
CA TYR A 70 -0.46 16.03 -2.48
C TYR A 70 0.57 15.53 -3.50
N LYS A 71 0.68 16.18 -4.67
CA LYS A 71 1.72 15.88 -5.66
C LYS A 71 3.12 16.09 -5.08
N ALA A 72 3.35 17.20 -4.40
CA ALA A 72 4.62 17.51 -3.77
C ALA A 72 5.00 16.46 -2.69
N LEU A 73 4.04 16.02 -1.87
CA LEU A 73 4.25 14.96 -0.88
C LEU A 73 4.65 13.64 -1.55
N ILE A 74 3.92 13.22 -2.57
CA ILE A 74 4.23 11.98 -3.31
C ILE A 74 5.58 12.08 -4.01
N GLN A 75 5.91 13.23 -4.61
CA GLN A 75 7.22 13.44 -5.23
C GLN A 75 8.37 13.36 -4.20
N CYS A 76 8.19 13.91 -3.01
CA CYS A 76 9.17 13.81 -1.92
C CYS A 76 9.40 12.34 -1.52
N VAL A 77 8.33 11.58 -1.27
CA VAL A 77 8.44 10.14 -0.97
C VAL A 77 9.13 9.38 -2.10
N SER A 78 8.76 9.67 -3.35
CA SER A 78 9.37 9.10 -4.54
C SER A 78 10.90 9.30 -4.57
N ASN A 79 11.36 10.51 -4.30
CA ASN A 79 12.79 10.83 -4.30
C ASN A 79 13.57 10.00 -3.26
N HIS A 80 12.98 9.81 -2.07
CA HIS A 80 13.56 8.96 -1.04
C HIS A 80 13.56 7.47 -1.44
N ILE A 81 12.52 6.99 -2.12
CA ILE A 81 12.46 5.62 -2.63
C ILE A 81 13.47 5.45 -3.77
N LEU A 82 13.54 6.37 -4.71
CA LEU A 82 14.48 6.35 -5.84
C LEU A 82 15.94 6.32 -5.37
N SER A 83 16.26 7.03 -4.30
CA SER A 83 17.60 7.01 -3.70
C SER A 83 17.93 5.68 -2.99
N GLY A 84 16.98 4.75 -2.84
CA GLY A 84 17.14 3.48 -2.13
C GLY A 84 17.18 3.61 -0.60
N ARG A 85 17.02 4.81 -0.06
CA ARG A 85 17.02 5.08 1.40
C ARG A 85 15.77 4.56 2.08
N ILE A 86 14.65 4.62 1.36
CA ILE A 86 13.35 4.14 1.79
C ILE A 86 12.82 3.16 0.74
N ARG A 87 11.99 2.24 1.19
CA ARG A 87 11.33 1.26 0.33
C ARG A 87 9.84 1.33 0.55
N TYR A 88 9.07 1.05 -0.51
CA TYR A 88 7.62 0.92 -0.44
C TYR A 88 7.21 -0.52 -0.67
N ARG A 89 6.29 -1.00 0.16
CA ARG A 89 5.70 -2.34 0.10
C ARG A 89 4.20 -2.23 0.04
N GLN A 90 3.58 -3.02 -0.83
CA GLN A 90 2.13 -3.08 -0.95
C GLN A 90 1.70 -4.53 -1.12
N MET A 91 0.63 -4.91 -0.43
CA MET A 91 -0.09 -6.16 -0.66
C MET A 91 -1.56 -5.82 -0.93
N PHE A 92 -2.21 -6.60 -1.77
CA PHE A 92 -3.64 -6.46 -2.01
C PHE A 92 -4.28 -7.81 -2.31
N LYS A 93 -5.59 -7.90 -2.06
CA LYS A 93 -6.41 -9.06 -2.38
C LYS A 93 -7.25 -8.80 -3.63
N ASP A 94 -7.21 -9.74 -4.57
CA ASP A 94 -8.03 -9.76 -5.78
C ASP A 94 -9.21 -10.73 -5.58
N ARG A 95 -10.44 -10.24 -5.58
CA ARG A 95 -11.67 -11.06 -5.38
C ARG A 95 -11.99 -11.99 -6.53
N SER A 96 -11.32 -11.85 -7.68
CA SER A 96 -11.40 -12.87 -8.73
C SER A 96 -10.84 -14.23 -8.28
N TYR A 97 -10.10 -14.26 -7.16
CA TYR A 97 -9.63 -15.48 -6.50
C TYR A 97 -10.41 -15.67 -5.21
N HIS A 98 -11.32 -16.65 -5.22
CA HIS A 98 -12.13 -16.98 -4.06
C HIS A 98 -11.48 -18.12 -3.26
N TYR A 99 -11.25 -17.89 -1.98
CA TYR A 99 -10.77 -18.93 -1.06
C TYR A 99 -11.88 -19.98 -0.84
N VAL A 100 -11.54 -21.26 -0.99
CA VAL A 100 -12.48 -22.38 -0.88
C VAL A 100 -12.19 -23.32 0.31
N GLY A 101 -11.19 -23.01 1.13
CA GLY A 101 -10.93 -23.73 2.38
C GLY A 101 -11.87 -23.28 3.51
N ASP A 102 -11.75 -23.95 4.64
CA ASP A 102 -12.53 -23.63 5.83
C ASP A 102 -12.20 -22.21 6.34
N ARG A 103 -13.22 -21.40 6.49
CA ARG A 103 -13.10 -20.08 7.08
C ARG A 103 -13.29 -20.18 8.58
N THR A 104 -12.18 -20.13 9.32
CA THR A 104 -12.20 -20.01 10.77
C THR A 104 -11.92 -18.57 11.19
N GLY A 105 -12.77 -18.02 12.04
CA GLY A 105 -12.62 -16.67 12.59
C GLY A 105 -13.52 -15.62 11.94
N SER A 106 -13.60 -14.46 12.59
CA SER A 106 -14.33 -13.28 12.11
C SER A 106 -13.61 -12.62 10.91
N ASP A 107 -14.30 -11.73 10.21
CA ASP A 107 -13.67 -10.92 9.13
C ASP A 107 -12.46 -10.14 9.64
N LEU A 108 -12.50 -9.72 10.89
CA LEU A 108 -11.43 -9.02 11.56
C LEU A 108 -10.22 -9.93 11.82
N ASP A 109 -10.44 -11.18 12.26
CA ASP A 109 -9.35 -12.17 12.38
C ASP A 109 -8.69 -12.45 11.03
N ILE A 110 -9.47 -12.48 9.96
CA ILE A 110 -8.96 -12.66 8.60
C ILE A 110 -8.08 -11.46 8.20
N GLN A 111 -8.49 -10.24 8.51
CA GLN A 111 -7.71 -9.02 8.24
C GLN A 111 -6.36 -9.04 8.98
N PHE A 112 -6.34 -9.43 10.24
CA PHE A 112 -5.09 -9.55 11.01
C PHE A 112 -4.15 -10.64 10.47
N LYS A 113 -4.70 -11.80 10.10
CA LYS A 113 -3.91 -12.83 9.42
C LYS A 113 -3.30 -12.31 8.12
N GLN A 114 -4.04 -11.50 7.35
CA GLN A 114 -3.52 -10.88 6.14
C GLN A 114 -2.44 -9.84 6.45
N TYR A 115 -2.61 -9.04 7.50
CA TYR A 115 -1.61 -8.08 7.96
C TYR A 115 -0.30 -8.79 8.34
N TYR A 116 -0.41 -9.87 9.08
CA TYR A 116 0.74 -10.72 9.39
C TYR A 116 1.42 -11.27 8.12
N GLN A 117 0.64 -11.75 7.14
CA GLN A 117 1.19 -12.22 5.87
C GLN A 117 1.92 -11.10 5.12
N PHE A 118 1.38 -9.90 5.14
CA PHE A 118 2.03 -8.73 4.56
C PHE A 118 3.39 -8.48 5.20
N LEU A 119 3.48 -8.46 6.51
CA LEU A 119 4.72 -8.23 7.24
C LEU A 119 5.74 -9.35 7.01
N LYS A 120 5.28 -10.59 7.04
CA LYS A 120 6.14 -11.77 6.84
C LYS A 120 6.76 -11.83 5.44
N HIS A 121 5.99 -11.49 4.39
CA HIS A 121 6.38 -11.78 3.00
C HIS A 121 6.74 -10.56 2.16
N ALA A 122 6.16 -9.39 2.42
CA ALA A 122 6.37 -8.23 1.55
C ALA A 122 7.73 -7.55 1.77
N PHE A 123 8.26 -7.58 2.99
CA PHE A 123 9.47 -6.84 3.35
C PHE A 123 10.78 -7.59 3.08
N GLY A 124 10.74 -8.93 3.08
CA GLY A 124 11.91 -9.76 2.81
C GLY A 124 12.98 -9.69 3.92
N PHE A 125 12.58 -9.60 5.19
CA PHE A 125 13.49 -9.49 6.34
C PHE A 125 14.49 -10.63 6.45
N GLN A 126 14.14 -11.83 5.99
CA GLN A 126 15.04 -12.98 5.90
C GLN A 126 16.29 -12.70 5.04
N TYR A 127 16.24 -11.68 4.17
CA TYR A 127 17.34 -11.25 3.29
C TYR A 127 17.93 -9.89 3.70
N LEU A 128 17.59 -9.38 4.87
CA LEU A 128 18.25 -8.22 5.44
C LEU A 128 19.73 -8.57 5.58
N ASN A 129 20.60 -7.74 5.01
CA ASN A 129 22.03 -8.06 4.93
C ASN A 129 22.55 -8.48 6.30
N LEU A 130 23.15 -9.67 6.32
CA LEU A 130 23.99 -10.12 7.40
C LEU A 130 25.23 -9.22 7.39
N ALA A 131 25.21 -8.16 8.17
CA ALA A 131 26.47 -7.52 8.52
C ALA A 131 27.37 -8.57 9.20
N PRO A 132 28.68 -8.51 9.05
CA PRO A 132 29.57 -9.51 9.62
C PRO A 132 29.24 -9.66 11.12
N SER A 133 28.98 -10.91 11.50
CA SER A 133 28.76 -11.46 12.84
C SER A 133 28.53 -10.43 13.97
N ASN A 134 27.36 -10.50 14.60
CA ASN A 134 26.93 -9.84 15.82
C ASN A 134 26.20 -8.49 15.72
N GLN A 135 25.75 -8.05 14.57
CA GLN A 135 24.92 -6.84 14.49
C GLN A 135 23.44 -7.19 14.61
N PHE A 136 22.86 -6.89 15.78
CA PHE A 136 21.42 -6.98 15.97
C PHE A 136 20.68 -5.87 15.20
N HIS A 137 19.56 -6.23 14.64
CA HIS A 137 18.63 -5.33 13.96
C HIS A 137 17.39 -5.12 14.81
N HIS A 138 16.99 -3.88 15.03
CA HIS A 138 15.73 -3.55 15.68
C HIS A 138 14.77 -2.96 14.67
N ILE A 139 13.66 -3.65 14.42
CA ILE A 139 12.60 -3.22 13.51
C ILE A 139 11.41 -2.75 14.34
N ILE A 140 11.09 -1.47 14.23
CA ILE A 140 9.94 -0.85 14.89
C ILE A 140 8.82 -0.73 13.86
N LEU A 141 7.75 -1.42 14.11
CA LEU A 141 6.52 -1.35 13.33
C LEU A 141 5.59 -0.32 13.95
N ARG A 142 5.25 0.70 13.21
CA ARG A 142 4.31 1.77 13.57
C ARG A 142 3.04 1.63 12.76
N LEU A 143 1.95 1.26 13.43
CA LEU A 143 0.65 1.02 12.85
C LEU A 143 -0.34 2.08 13.30
N ASP A 144 -1.41 2.29 12.54
CA ASP A 144 -2.49 3.14 13.01
C ASP A 144 -3.20 2.55 14.24
N THR A 145 -3.75 3.42 15.05
CA THR A 145 -4.45 3.03 16.28
C THR A 145 -5.72 2.26 15.93
N HIS A 146 -5.79 1.01 16.34
CA HIS A 146 -6.98 0.18 16.23
C HIS A 146 -7.81 0.24 17.51
N SER A 147 -9.15 0.18 17.39
CA SER A 147 -10.06 0.28 18.54
C SER A 147 -10.05 -0.95 19.46
N SER A 148 -9.76 -2.14 18.91
CA SER A 148 -9.82 -3.39 19.65
C SER A 148 -8.45 -3.76 20.25
N GLN A 149 -8.37 -3.82 21.59
CA GLN A 149 -7.16 -4.24 22.30
C GLN A 149 -6.83 -5.72 22.02
N GLN A 150 -7.83 -6.60 22.01
CA GLN A 150 -7.63 -8.02 21.72
C GLN A 150 -6.94 -8.27 20.37
N HIS A 151 -7.23 -7.45 19.38
CA HIS A 151 -6.61 -7.56 18.06
C HIS A 151 -5.16 -7.06 18.07
N LYS A 152 -4.89 -5.98 18.80
CA LYS A 152 -3.51 -5.52 19.01
C LYS A 152 -2.65 -6.59 19.64
N ASP A 153 -3.19 -7.27 20.66
CA ASP A 153 -2.47 -8.32 21.38
C ASP A 153 -2.18 -9.51 20.47
N LYS A 154 -3.17 -10.00 19.71
CA LYS A 154 -2.97 -11.07 18.72
C LYS A 154 -1.92 -10.70 17.65
N LEU A 155 -1.96 -9.48 17.12
CA LEU A 155 -0.98 -9.07 16.14
C LEU A 155 0.42 -8.94 16.75
N ASN A 156 0.52 -8.44 17.97
CA ASN A 156 1.77 -8.37 18.71
C ASN A 156 2.39 -9.76 18.91
N GLU A 157 1.60 -10.75 19.33
CA GLU A 157 2.05 -12.14 19.48
C GLU A 157 2.63 -12.70 18.19
N LEU A 158 1.89 -12.52 17.08
CA LEU A 158 2.33 -12.97 15.75
C LEU A 158 3.61 -12.27 15.28
N ILE A 159 3.79 -11.00 15.60
CA ILE A 159 4.99 -10.23 15.19
C ILE A 159 6.19 -10.57 16.05
N VAL A 160 5.99 -10.79 17.34
CA VAL A 160 7.07 -11.20 18.26
C VAL A 160 7.61 -12.59 17.86
N SER A 161 6.77 -13.50 17.37
CA SER A 161 7.20 -14.82 16.88
C SER A 161 7.84 -14.79 15.48
N LEU A 162 7.77 -13.65 14.76
CA LEU A 162 8.24 -13.56 13.39
C LEU A 162 9.74 -13.87 13.21
N PRO A 163 10.67 -13.45 14.09
CA PRO A 163 12.09 -13.81 13.99
C PRO A 163 12.34 -15.31 13.90
N GLU A 164 11.68 -16.09 14.74
CA GLU A 164 11.76 -17.55 14.73
C GLU A 164 11.23 -18.14 13.42
N ILE A 165 10.08 -17.63 12.94
CA ILE A 165 9.42 -18.13 11.72
C ILE A 165 10.25 -17.86 10.46
N ILE A 166 11.03 -16.78 10.43
CA ILE A 166 11.90 -16.42 9.30
C ILE A 166 13.36 -16.85 9.50
N ASP A 167 13.64 -17.56 10.60
CA ASP A 167 15.00 -18.01 10.98
C ASP A 167 16.01 -16.85 11.05
N ARG A 168 15.64 -15.79 11.78
CA ARG A 168 16.43 -14.57 11.94
C ARG A 168 16.43 -14.07 13.38
N TYR A 169 17.14 -14.76 14.27
CA TYR A 169 17.26 -14.45 15.70
C TYR A 169 18.06 -13.17 15.98
N ASP A 170 18.75 -12.62 14.99
CA ASP A 170 19.43 -11.33 15.03
C ASP A 170 18.47 -10.13 14.84
N ILE A 171 17.18 -10.40 14.58
CA ILE A 171 16.15 -9.36 14.40
C ILE A 171 15.21 -9.35 15.60
N LYS A 172 15.00 -8.15 16.17
CA LYS A 172 13.94 -7.90 17.15
C LYS A 172 12.86 -7.03 16.53
N PHE A 173 11.59 -7.43 16.69
CA PHE A 173 10.46 -6.61 16.33
C PHE A 173 9.82 -5.95 17.54
N THR A 174 9.37 -4.71 17.38
CA THR A 174 8.53 -3.99 18.34
C THR A 174 7.38 -3.35 17.59
N VAL A 175 6.17 -3.49 18.10
CA VAL A 175 4.98 -2.86 17.54
C VAL A 175 4.61 -1.66 18.39
N THR A 176 4.27 -0.56 17.72
CA THR A 176 3.77 0.67 18.34
C THR A 176 2.54 1.13 17.57
N TYR A 177 1.46 1.40 18.27
CA TYR A 177 0.25 1.96 17.70
C TYR A 177 0.26 3.47 17.88
N ILE A 178 0.09 4.19 16.78
CA ILE A 178 0.15 5.65 16.75
C ILE A 178 -1.07 6.21 16.01
N ASN A 179 -1.49 7.40 16.37
CA ASN A 179 -2.61 8.06 15.69
C ASN A 179 -2.15 8.59 14.32
N SER A 180 -2.76 8.07 13.24
CA SER A 180 -2.46 8.49 11.86
C SER A 180 -2.70 9.98 11.63
N ALA A 181 -3.67 10.61 12.30
CA ALA A 181 -3.91 12.04 12.18
C ALA A 181 -2.68 12.90 12.49
N ASN A 182 -1.81 12.40 13.35
CA ASN A 182 -0.58 13.09 13.79
C ASN A 182 0.69 12.55 13.11
N ASN A 183 0.56 11.61 12.18
CA ASN A 183 1.73 10.98 11.57
C ASN A 183 1.68 11.01 10.04
N ILE A 184 2.47 11.90 9.46
CA ILE A 184 2.48 12.13 8.02
C ILE A 184 2.98 10.93 7.20
N CYS A 185 3.82 10.07 7.79
CA CYS A 185 4.32 8.88 7.11
C CYS A 185 3.22 7.81 6.94
N LEU A 186 2.32 7.64 7.93
CA LEU A 186 1.12 6.82 7.77
C LEU A 186 0.16 7.42 6.74
N GLN A 187 -0.07 8.73 6.80
CA GLN A 187 -0.94 9.43 5.86
C GLN A 187 -0.49 9.25 4.40
N VAL A 188 0.81 9.22 4.14
CA VAL A 188 1.32 8.97 2.78
C VAL A 188 1.07 7.53 2.33
N CYS A 189 1.13 6.55 3.24
CA CYS A 189 0.75 5.17 2.92
C CYS A 189 -0.71 5.10 2.44
N ASP A 190 -1.64 5.81 3.11
CA ASP A 190 -3.05 5.90 2.68
C ASP A 190 -3.18 6.50 1.27
N LEU A 191 -2.40 7.53 0.93
CA LEU A 191 -2.43 8.10 -0.43
C LEU A 191 -2.05 7.07 -1.50
N LEU A 192 -0.97 6.33 -1.29
CA LEU A 192 -0.47 5.35 -2.25
C LEU A 192 -1.46 4.19 -2.43
N MET A 193 -1.98 3.65 -1.34
CA MET A 193 -2.98 2.57 -1.37
C MET A 193 -4.33 3.07 -1.88
N GLY A 194 -4.72 4.27 -1.47
CA GLY A 194 -5.95 4.93 -1.91
C GLY A 194 -6.00 5.10 -3.42
N ALA A 195 -4.88 5.53 -4.02
CA ALA A 195 -4.75 5.65 -5.47
C ALA A 195 -4.82 4.30 -6.18
N ALA A 196 -4.11 3.27 -5.66
CA ALA A 196 -4.14 1.93 -6.22
C ALA A 196 -5.57 1.37 -6.24
N GLY A 197 -6.26 1.40 -5.10
CA GLY A 197 -7.62 0.92 -5.00
C GLY A 197 -8.61 1.72 -5.85
N TYR A 198 -8.43 3.04 -5.94
CA TYR A 198 -9.26 3.90 -6.78
C TYR A 198 -9.15 3.54 -8.26
N HIS A 199 -7.92 3.40 -8.77
CA HIS A 199 -7.67 3.01 -10.15
C HIS A 199 -8.15 1.58 -10.44
N GLY A 200 -7.73 0.60 -9.63
CA GLY A 200 -8.07 -0.80 -9.86
C GLY A 200 -9.56 -1.11 -9.79
N ASN A 201 -10.28 -0.39 -8.94
CA ASN A 201 -11.73 -0.51 -8.84
C ASN A 201 -12.49 0.41 -9.80
N GLN A 202 -11.82 1.06 -10.75
CA GLN A 202 -12.40 1.93 -11.78
C GLN A 202 -13.32 3.03 -11.20
N MET A 203 -12.94 3.58 -10.04
CA MET A 203 -13.77 4.56 -9.32
C MET A 203 -13.96 5.86 -10.09
N SER A 204 -13.03 6.21 -10.97
CA SER A 204 -13.12 7.38 -11.87
C SER A 204 -14.31 7.31 -12.81
N ARG A 205 -14.70 6.09 -13.22
CA ARG A 205 -15.80 5.84 -14.18
C ARG A 205 -17.14 5.54 -13.50
N ARG A 206 -17.17 5.34 -12.18
CA ARG A 206 -18.41 4.99 -11.48
C ARG A 206 -19.39 6.14 -11.45
N LYS A 207 -20.66 5.84 -11.73
CA LYS A 207 -21.76 6.78 -11.54
C LYS A 207 -21.86 7.18 -10.08
N VAL A 208 -21.89 8.48 -9.82
CA VAL A 208 -22.10 9.04 -8.48
C VAL A 208 -23.49 9.64 -8.43
N ASN A 209 -24.33 9.17 -7.53
CA ASN A 209 -25.70 9.68 -7.34
C ASN A 209 -26.52 9.67 -8.66
N GLY A 210 -26.39 8.63 -9.48
CA GLY A 210 -27.12 8.48 -10.75
C GLY A 210 -26.65 9.42 -11.87
N ARG A 211 -25.62 10.22 -11.68
CA ARG A 211 -25.11 11.14 -12.71
C ARG A 211 -24.54 10.37 -13.89
N ARG A 212 -24.82 10.87 -15.09
CA ARG A 212 -24.31 10.30 -16.37
C ARG A 212 -22.90 10.78 -16.72
N THR A 213 -22.39 11.80 -16.04
CA THR A 213 -21.08 12.43 -16.28
C THR A 213 -20.14 12.27 -15.12
N ILE A 214 -18.84 12.22 -15.41
CA ILE A 214 -17.77 12.15 -14.41
C ILE A 214 -17.66 13.49 -13.68
N THR A 215 -17.57 13.43 -12.36
CA THR A 215 -17.44 14.62 -11.52
C THR A 215 -16.03 15.21 -11.60
N LYS A 216 -15.89 16.51 -11.32
CA LYS A 216 -14.58 17.21 -11.21
C LYS A 216 -13.64 16.48 -10.23
N LYS A 217 -14.17 16.04 -9.09
CA LYS A 217 -13.40 15.28 -8.08
C LYS A 217 -12.91 13.93 -8.60
N GLN A 218 -13.71 13.23 -9.41
CA GLN A 218 -13.27 11.98 -10.04
C GLN A 218 -12.14 12.20 -11.03
N LYS A 219 -12.23 13.24 -11.88
CA LYS A 219 -11.15 13.61 -12.82
C LYS A 219 -9.85 13.90 -12.08
N LEU A 220 -9.92 14.70 -11.03
CA LEU A 220 -8.77 15.06 -10.20
C LEU A 220 -8.10 13.83 -9.56
N LYS A 221 -8.91 12.92 -9.00
CA LYS A 221 -8.40 11.67 -8.43
C LYS A 221 -7.78 10.75 -9.49
N ALA A 222 -8.35 10.69 -10.70
CA ALA A 222 -7.77 9.92 -11.80
C ALA A 222 -6.42 10.51 -12.24
N GLU A 223 -6.29 11.83 -12.31
CA GLU A 223 -5.02 12.51 -12.59
C GLU A 223 -3.94 12.18 -11.53
N MET A 224 -4.31 12.23 -10.25
CA MET A 224 -3.41 11.83 -9.16
C MET A 224 -3.02 10.34 -9.26
N CYS A 225 -3.95 9.45 -9.62
CA CYS A 225 -3.63 8.03 -9.85
C CYS A 225 -2.60 7.88 -10.97
N LYS A 226 -2.78 8.57 -12.11
CA LYS A 226 -1.81 8.56 -13.22
C LYS A 226 -0.44 9.04 -12.77
N PHE A 227 -0.39 10.14 -12.02
CA PHE A 227 0.85 10.67 -11.48
C PHE A 227 1.58 9.64 -10.61
N ILE A 228 0.88 9.04 -9.64
CA ILE A 228 1.44 8.01 -8.75
C ILE A 228 1.86 6.76 -9.55
N TYR A 229 1.04 6.31 -10.49
CA TYR A 229 1.34 5.16 -11.35
C TYR A 229 2.66 5.36 -12.11
N ASN A 230 2.85 6.51 -12.72
CA ASN A 230 4.07 6.82 -13.47
C ASN A 230 5.32 6.82 -12.57
N ILE A 231 5.19 7.34 -11.36
CA ILE A 231 6.25 7.28 -10.35
C ILE A 231 6.61 5.84 -10.00
N LEU A 232 5.61 5.02 -9.66
CA LEU A 232 5.84 3.62 -9.29
C LEU A 232 6.39 2.80 -10.45
N LYS A 233 5.93 3.05 -11.67
CA LYS A 233 6.48 2.47 -12.90
C LYS A 233 7.96 2.80 -13.06
N ASN A 234 8.35 4.05 -12.86
CA ASN A 234 9.73 4.49 -12.95
C ASN A 234 10.61 3.79 -11.88
N ILE A 235 10.15 3.73 -10.64
CA ILE A 235 10.83 3.01 -9.56
C ILE A 235 11.00 1.52 -9.91
N ASN A 236 9.93 0.88 -10.41
CA ASN A 236 9.98 -0.52 -10.84
C ASN A 236 11.01 -0.75 -11.95
N ASN A 237 11.11 0.17 -12.90
CA ASN A 237 12.05 0.06 -14.02
C ASN A 237 13.51 0.13 -13.57
N ILE A 238 13.81 0.89 -12.54
CA ILE A 238 15.15 0.95 -11.94
C ILE A 238 15.52 -0.40 -11.30
N ASP A 239 14.58 -1.04 -10.60
CA ASP A 239 14.84 -2.30 -9.91
C ASP A 239 14.84 -3.51 -10.88
N ARG A 240 14.10 -3.44 -11.98
CA ARG A 240 13.76 -4.60 -12.80
C ARG A 240 14.05 -4.44 -14.30
N GLY A 241 14.56 -3.28 -14.73
CA GLY A 241 14.67 -2.93 -16.14
C GLY A 241 13.31 -2.57 -16.76
N ALA A 242 13.29 -2.28 -18.05
CA ALA A 242 12.12 -1.83 -18.81
C ALA A 242 11.06 -2.94 -19.00
N ARG A 243 10.66 -3.59 -17.92
CA ARG A 243 9.58 -4.58 -17.92
C ARG A 243 8.24 -3.89 -17.74
N ALA A 244 7.19 -4.47 -18.34
CA ALA A 244 5.83 -3.97 -18.17
C ALA A 244 5.47 -3.90 -16.67
N PHE A 245 5.15 -2.70 -16.20
CA PHE A 245 4.64 -2.48 -14.85
C PHE A 245 3.12 -2.64 -14.85
N ASN A 246 2.63 -3.54 -14.02
CA ASN A 246 1.22 -3.66 -13.74
C ASN A 246 0.99 -3.51 -12.23
N TRP A 247 0.20 -2.52 -11.84
CA TRP A 247 -0.09 -2.23 -10.42
C TRP A 247 -0.83 -3.37 -9.72
N PHE A 248 -1.48 -4.25 -10.48
CA PHE A 248 -2.31 -5.35 -9.98
C PHE A 248 -1.70 -6.73 -10.21
N GLU A 249 -0.39 -6.77 -10.42
CA GLU A 249 0.38 -8.00 -10.45
C GLU A 249 1.57 -7.91 -9.48
N SER A 250 1.98 -9.07 -8.98
CA SER A 250 3.15 -9.13 -8.11
C SER A 250 4.40 -8.71 -8.86
N THR A 251 5.16 -7.80 -8.28
CA THR A 251 6.49 -7.47 -8.80
C THR A 251 7.42 -8.68 -8.60
N GLY A 252 8.14 -9.08 -9.64
CA GLY A 252 9.11 -10.18 -9.55
C GLY A 252 10.36 -9.79 -8.75
N ILE A 253 11.25 -10.77 -8.61
CA ILE A 253 12.51 -10.66 -7.87
C ILE A 253 13.75 -10.90 -8.75
N ASN A 254 13.58 -10.93 -10.09
CA ASN A 254 14.66 -11.17 -11.06
C ASN A 254 15.51 -12.43 -10.73
N ASN A 255 14.86 -13.50 -10.26
CA ASN A 255 15.47 -14.78 -9.84
C ASN A 255 16.45 -14.68 -8.64
N ASP A 256 16.57 -13.52 -7.99
CA ASP A 256 17.32 -13.35 -6.75
C ASP A 256 16.34 -13.13 -5.57
N PRO A 257 16.22 -14.11 -4.65
CA PRO A 257 15.36 -13.96 -3.48
C PRO A 257 15.71 -12.77 -2.59
N ALA A 258 16.99 -12.33 -2.57
CA ALA A 258 17.41 -11.17 -1.79
C ALA A 258 16.78 -9.85 -2.28
N ASN A 259 16.29 -9.83 -3.51
CA ASN A 259 15.54 -8.71 -4.06
C ASN A 259 14.19 -8.50 -3.36
N LYS A 260 13.70 -9.47 -2.60
CA LYS A 260 12.56 -9.23 -1.68
C LYS A 260 12.86 -8.10 -0.69
N PHE A 261 14.10 -7.98 -0.24
CA PHE A 261 14.55 -6.90 0.62
C PHE A 261 15.13 -5.72 -0.18
N LYS A 262 15.98 -5.97 -1.18
CA LYS A 262 16.76 -4.94 -1.89
C LYS A 262 15.93 -4.01 -2.77
N HIS A 263 14.90 -4.53 -3.46
CA HIS A 263 14.09 -3.72 -4.37
C HIS A 263 13.43 -2.55 -3.62
N ARG A 264 13.40 -1.39 -4.27
CA ARG A 264 12.79 -0.14 -3.77
C ARG A 264 11.28 -0.27 -3.67
N LEU A 265 10.67 -0.92 -4.68
CA LEU A 265 9.24 -1.15 -4.79
C LEU A 265 8.94 -2.64 -4.82
N ARG A 266 7.99 -3.06 -3.98
CA ARG A 266 7.37 -4.38 -4.12
C ARG A 266 5.86 -4.31 -3.96
N ILE A 267 5.19 -4.89 -4.93
CA ILE A 267 3.75 -5.13 -4.89
C ILE A 267 3.54 -6.64 -4.85
N TRP A 268 2.63 -7.08 -3.99
CA TRP A 268 2.30 -8.48 -3.83
C TRP A 268 0.79 -8.69 -3.93
N LYS A 269 0.38 -9.42 -4.96
CA LYS A 269 -0.98 -9.92 -5.12
C LYS A 269 -1.14 -11.13 -4.21
N PHE A 270 -1.89 -10.96 -3.14
CA PHE A 270 -2.16 -12.03 -2.19
C PHE A 270 -3.28 -12.93 -2.70
N ILE A 271 -3.00 -14.24 -2.81
CA ILE A 271 -3.96 -15.26 -3.17
C ILE A 271 -3.92 -16.33 -2.08
N ALA A 272 -4.99 -16.42 -1.30
CA ALA A 272 -5.11 -17.44 -0.26
C ALA A 272 -5.34 -18.83 -0.92
N TYR A 273 -4.61 -19.83 -0.47
CA TYR A 273 -4.73 -21.20 -0.96
C TYR A 273 -5.51 -22.06 0.05
N PRO A 274 -6.38 -23.01 -0.36
CA PRO A 274 -6.81 -23.28 -1.76
C PRO A 274 -7.77 -22.23 -2.30
N TYR A 275 -7.75 -22.02 -3.61
CA TYR A 275 -8.62 -21.01 -4.24
C TYR A 275 -9.31 -21.53 -5.51
N ARG A 276 -10.46 -20.89 -5.84
CA ARG A 276 -11.14 -21.02 -7.12
C ARG A 276 -11.13 -19.65 -7.81
N LYS A 277 -10.87 -19.64 -9.10
CA LYS A 277 -11.01 -18.41 -9.90
C LYS A 277 -12.48 -18.10 -10.11
N ASN A 278 -12.90 -16.90 -9.72
CA ASN A 278 -14.26 -16.43 -9.89
C ASN A 278 -14.40 -15.72 -11.25
N LYS A 279 -15.02 -16.38 -12.21
CA LYS A 279 -15.26 -15.82 -13.55
C LYS A 279 -16.25 -14.64 -13.55
N GLY A 280 -17.03 -14.45 -12.49
CA GLY A 280 -18.00 -13.35 -12.35
C GLY A 280 -17.37 -11.95 -12.17
N TRP A 281 -16.06 -11.84 -12.05
CA TRP A 281 -15.32 -10.58 -11.97
C TRP A 281 -14.70 -10.17 -13.31
N GLU A 282 -15.24 -10.58 -14.41
CA GLU A 282 -14.82 -10.09 -15.72
C GLU A 282 -15.33 -8.65 -15.93
N LYS A 283 -14.52 -7.83 -16.59
CA LYS A 283 -14.80 -6.41 -16.87
C LYS A 283 -16.21 -6.22 -17.47
N ASP A 284 -16.61 -7.14 -18.37
CA ASP A 284 -17.89 -7.11 -19.07
C ASP A 284 -19.12 -7.26 -18.15
N ASN A 285 -18.98 -7.93 -17.00
CA ASN A 285 -20.10 -8.08 -16.08
C ASN A 285 -20.38 -6.81 -15.26
N LEU A 286 -19.38 -5.97 -15.05
CA LEU A 286 -19.55 -4.69 -14.38
C LEU A 286 -20.14 -3.64 -15.33
N ASP A 287 -19.73 -3.64 -16.58
CA ASP A 287 -20.29 -2.74 -17.62
C ASP A 287 -21.76 -3.08 -17.90
N LYS A 288 -22.15 -4.36 -17.91
CA LYS A 288 -23.54 -4.82 -18.08
C LYS A 288 -24.50 -4.38 -16.96
N GLN A 289 -23.98 -4.04 -15.77
CA GLN A 289 -24.80 -3.53 -14.67
C GLN A 289 -25.12 -2.03 -14.79
N GLY A 290 -24.65 -1.36 -15.85
CA GLY A 290 -24.93 0.06 -16.09
C GLY A 290 -24.36 1.01 -15.02
N LEU A 291 -23.36 0.57 -14.28
CA LEU A 291 -22.78 1.29 -13.13
C LEU A 291 -21.69 2.27 -13.52
N PHE A 292 -21.18 2.15 -14.73
CA PHE A 292 -20.13 3.02 -15.25
C PHE A 292 -20.69 4.09 -16.20
N VAL A 293 -19.99 5.21 -16.28
CA VAL A 293 -20.17 6.22 -17.30
C VAL A 293 -19.55 5.70 -18.58
N GLU A 294 -20.21 5.88 -19.73
CA GLU A 294 -19.75 5.42 -21.06
C GLU A 294 -18.53 6.21 -21.60
N ASP A 295 -17.94 7.08 -20.81
CA ASP A 295 -16.83 7.92 -21.20
C ASP A 295 -15.49 7.15 -21.10
N ASN A 296 -14.69 7.15 -22.17
CA ASN A 296 -13.36 6.51 -22.26
C ASN A 296 -12.26 7.29 -21.52
N PHE A 297 -12.61 8.03 -20.50
CA PHE A 297 -11.69 8.90 -19.76
C PHE A 297 -10.45 8.16 -19.23
N ASP A 298 -10.61 6.95 -18.69
CA ASP A 298 -9.50 6.15 -18.19
C ASP A 298 -8.56 5.68 -19.31
N GLU A 299 -9.09 5.33 -20.49
CA GLU A 299 -8.26 4.96 -21.63
C GLU A 299 -7.41 6.13 -22.12
N GLN A 300 -7.98 7.32 -22.12
CA GLN A 300 -7.24 8.53 -22.49
C GLN A 300 -6.15 8.90 -21.48
N ILE A 301 -6.35 8.60 -20.21
CA ILE A 301 -5.40 8.95 -19.13
C ILE A 301 -4.28 7.92 -18.98
N PHE A 302 -4.57 6.61 -19.07
CA PHE A 302 -3.64 5.56 -18.69
C PHE A 302 -3.00 4.83 -19.86
N TYR A 303 -3.59 4.86 -21.05
CA TYR A 303 -3.16 4.06 -22.21
C TYR A 303 -2.67 4.89 -23.40
N ARG A 304 -2.63 6.19 -23.28
CA ARG A 304 -1.92 7.11 -24.17
C ARG A 304 -0.72 7.68 -23.41
#